data_ebccfa11094f97f54266c23bf6eb78af
#
_entry.id   ebccfa11094f97f54266c23bf6eb78af
#
_cell.length_a   1.000
_cell.length_b   1.000
_cell.length_c   1.000
_cell.angle_alpha   90.00
_cell.angle_beta   90.00
_cell.angle_gamma   90.00
#
_symmetry.space_group_name_H-M   'P 1'
#
loop_
_entity.id
_entity.type
_entity.pdbx_description
1 polymer ?
#
loop_
_entity_poly.entity_id
_entity_poly.type
_entity_poly.pdbx_seq_one_letter_code
_entity_poly.pdbx_strand_id
1 'polypeptide(L)'
;MKIVAAQLFALRIPFVEAFAHSVRSRTYSDSIVVRLEAEDGTVGYGEAVARPYVTGETVSSCLSFMQAVLWPAVQQIDYASPTGGSTGDLADGLAGDINWLEKIVESLPQAWPDGPKNDSVVAWNAAVAGWELALVDCLLKSAGKSLGEVLPPQRPTVTYSGVITASDVTQAVKMAKRFKQFGIPHVKVKVTGEGDRERVAAIRDVVGPAVSLRLDGNGAYTVDSAISTCQALSDLAIDSAEQMLPRDPLAALAAVQAAAPISQMADESLITRSEDTR
;
A
#
# COMPACT_ATOMS: atom_id res chain seq x y z
N MET A 1 -23.71 -16.54 7.55
CA MET A 1 -23.11 -16.08 8.81
C MET A 1 -23.21 -14.58 8.91
N LYS A 2 -23.68 -14.06 10.03
CA LYS A 2 -23.87 -12.63 10.27
C LYS A 2 -22.78 -12.07 11.17
N ILE A 3 -22.38 -10.83 10.94
CA ILE A 3 -21.54 -10.07 11.86
C ILE A 3 -22.46 -9.35 12.86
N VAL A 4 -22.28 -9.64 14.13
CA VAL A 4 -23.18 -9.15 15.20
C VAL A 4 -22.60 -8.02 16.03
N ALA A 5 -21.27 -7.85 16.04
CA ALA A 5 -20.62 -6.76 16.75
C ALA A 5 -19.39 -6.23 16.00
N ALA A 6 -19.13 -4.93 16.18
CA ALA A 6 -17.93 -4.26 15.69
C ALA A 6 -17.35 -3.35 16.77
N GLN A 7 -16.03 -3.35 16.91
CA GLN A 7 -15.29 -2.43 17.77
C GLN A 7 -14.15 -1.79 16.97
N LEU A 8 -13.95 -0.50 17.16
CA LEU A 8 -12.92 0.30 16.47
C LEU A 8 -11.95 0.87 17.50
N PHE A 9 -10.67 0.57 17.35
CA PHE A 9 -9.61 1.03 18.24
C PHE A 9 -8.66 1.97 17.49
N ALA A 10 -8.73 3.26 17.79
CA ALA A 10 -7.76 4.22 17.27
C ALA A 10 -6.45 4.08 18.05
N LEU A 11 -5.38 3.76 17.35
CA LEU A 11 -4.05 3.58 17.91
C LEU A 11 -3.13 4.72 17.50
N ARG A 12 -2.25 5.12 18.40
CA ARG A 12 -1.14 6.04 18.13
C ARG A 12 0.14 5.46 18.68
N ILE A 13 0.94 4.87 17.81
CA ILE A 13 2.16 4.13 18.17
C ILE A 13 3.37 5.02 17.91
N PRO A 14 4.18 5.39 18.92
CA PRO A 14 5.37 6.19 18.70
C PRO A 14 6.44 5.39 17.95
N PHE A 15 7.16 6.07 17.05
CA PHE A 15 8.36 5.49 16.44
C PHE A 15 9.54 5.58 17.41
N VAL A 16 10.45 4.62 17.33
CA VAL A 16 11.73 4.65 18.06
C VAL A 16 12.60 5.81 17.57
N GLU A 17 12.59 6.07 16.27
CA GLU A 17 13.25 7.20 15.62
C GLU A 17 12.25 7.89 14.67
N ALA A 18 12.38 9.22 14.52
CA ALA A 18 11.50 9.93 13.59
C ALA A 18 11.69 9.42 12.16
N PHE A 19 10.59 9.12 11.51
CA PHE A 19 10.57 8.72 10.10
C PHE A 19 10.29 9.95 9.23
N ALA A 20 11.26 10.30 8.39
CA ALA A 20 11.14 11.41 7.46
C ALA A 20 11.15 10.92 6.00
N HIS A 21 10.29 11.50 5.16
CA HIS A 21 10.34 11.40 3.71
C HIS A 21 10.15 12.81 3.11
N SER A 22 10.33 12.95 1.80
CA SER A 22 10.36 14.24 1.07
C SER A 22 9.21 15.21 1.43
N VAL A 23 8.04 14.68 1.80
CA VAL A 23 6.84 15.50 2.07
C VAL A 23 6.57 15.72 3.56
N ARG A 24 6.96 14.80 4.45
CA ARG A 24 6.64 14.88 5.90
C ARG A 24 7.62 14.13 6.79
N SER A 25 7.79 14.65 8.02
CA SER A 25 8.40 13.93 9.14
C SER A 25 7.32 13.45 10.11
N ARG A 26 7.44 12.22 10.59
CA ARG A 26 6.50 11.60 11.53
C ARG A 26 7.23 11.01 12.71
N THR A 27 6.67 11.21 13.90
CA THR A 27 7.19 10.67 15.17
C THR A 27 6.32 9.51 15.69
N TYR A 28 5.18 9.25 15.06
CA TYR A 28 4.26 8.17 15.42
C TYR A 28 3.52 7.63 14.18
N SER A 29 2.98 6.42 14.30
CA SER A 29 2.02 5.84 13.36
C SER A 29 0.63 5.86 13.98
N ASP A 30 -0.32 6.46 13.27
CA ASP A 30 -1.74 6.34 13.59
C ASP A 30 -2.32 5.19 12.76
N SER A 31 -3.15 4.35 13.40
CA SER A 31 -3.94 3.33 12.73
C SER A 31 -5.27 3.10 13.46
N ILE A 32 -6.19 2.38 12.80
CA ILE A 32 -7.44 1.94 13.40
C ILE A 32 -7.49 0.42 13.28
N VAL A 33 -7.56 -0.27 14.42
CA VAL A 33 -7.85 -1.70 14.41
C VAL A 33 -9.36 -1.89 14.43
N VAL A 34 -9.85 -2.65 13.47
CA VAL A 34 -11.24 -3.10 13.35
C VAL A 34 -11.33 -4.50 13.94
N ARG A 35 -12.19 -4.71 14.93
CA ARG A 35 -12.55 -6.02 15.50
C ARG A 35 -14.00 -6.30 15.15
N LEU A 36 -14.25 -7.39 14.46
CA LEU A 36 -15.58 -7.87 14.13
C LEU A 36 -15.86 -9.18 14.88
N GLU A 37 -17.13 -9.40 15.25
CA GLU A 37 -17.57 -10.64 15.91
C GLU A 37 -18.76 -11.20 15.13
N ALA A 38 -18.66 -12.46 14.77
CA ALA A 38 -19.72 -13.21 14.11
C ALA A 38 -20.71 -13.83 15.11
N GLU A 39 -21.87 -14.25 14.63
CA GLU A 39 -22.93 -14.86 15.43
C GLU A 39 -22.53 -16.16 16.13
N ASP A 40 -21.51 -16.85 15.65
CA ASP A 40 -20.92 -18.04 16.27
C ASP A 40 -19.85 -17.72 17.32
N GLY A 41 -19.60 -16.43 17.60
CA GLY A 41 -18.59 -15.95 18.53
C GLY A 41 -17.18 -15.82 17.95
N THR A 42 -16.98 -16.17 16.68
CA THR A 42 -15.69 -16.01 16.00
C THR A 42 -15.33 -14.52 15.87
N VAL A 43 -14.05 -14.20 16.10
CA VAL A 43 -13.55 -12.81 16.04
C VAL A 43 -12.50 -12.68 14.96
N GLY A 44 -12.68 -11.66 14.11
CA GLY A 44 -11.72 -11.23 13.10
C GLY A 44 -11.17 -9.83 13.33
N TYR A 45 -9.97 -9.59 12.82
CA TYR A 45 -9.26 -8.32 12.94
C TYR A 45 -8.78 -7.81 11.60
N GLY A 46 -8.81 -6.47 11.45
CA GLY A 46 -8.20 -5.77 10.32
C GLY A 46 -7.61 -4.45 10.78
N GLU A 47 -6.71 -3.87 9.98
CA GLU A 47 -6.08 -2.60 10.28
C GLU A 47 -6.28 -1.61 9.13
N ALA A 48 -6.73 -0.41 9.46
CA ALA A 48 -6.82 0.73 8.56
C ALA A 48 -5.72 1.74 8.88
N VAL A 49 -4.98 2.16 7.86
CA VAL A 49 -3.87 3.11 7.99
C VAL A 49 -4.16 4.38 7.21
N ALA A 50 -4.91 5.31 7.84
CA ALA A 50 -5.27 6.59 7.24
C ALA A 50 -4.05 7.44 6.90
N ARG A 51 -3.98 7.96 5.66
CA ARG A 51 -2.89 8.83 5.19
C ARG A 51 -3.47 10.04 4.43
N PRO A 52 -3.58 11.20 5.08
CA PRO A 52 -4.17 12.39 4.46
C PRO A 52 -3.48 12.83 3.16
N TYR A 53 -2.20 12.54 3.01
CA TYR A 53 -1.43 12.90 1.81
C TYR A 53 -1.54 11.84 0.68
N VAL A 54 -2.18 10.70 0.92
CA VAL A 54 -2.44 9.67 -0.10
C VAL A 54 -3.91 9.71 -0.53
N THR A 55 -4.84 9.37 0.36
CA THR A 55 -6.28 9.26 0.06
C THR A 55 -7.11 10.42 0.60
N GLY A 56 -6.50 11.36 1.35
CA GLY A 56 -7.20 12.42 2.05
C GLY A 56 -7.83 11.98 3.38
N GLU A 57 -7.77 10.68 3.70
CA GLU A 57 -8.36 10.12 4.91
C GLU A 57 -7.57 10.50 6.16
N THR A 58 -8.27 10.83 7.23
CA THR A 58 -7.74 10.98 8.59
C THR A 58 -8.30 9.87 9.49
N VAL A 59 -7.69 9.62 10.65
CA VAL A 59 -8.26 8.68 11.64
C VAL A 59 -9.71 9.05 11.98
N SER A 60 -10.01 10.34 12.17
CA SER A 60 -11.35 10.80 12.48
C SER A 60 -12.34 10.55 11.34
N SER A 61 -11.98 10.88 10.09
CA SER A 61 -12.85 10.66 8.95
C SER A 61 -13.09 9.17 8.68
N CYS A 62 -12.06 8.32 8.82
CA CYS A 62 -12.19 6.87 8.72
C CYS A 62 -13.17 6.33 9.77
N LEU A 63 -13.01 6.71 11.04
CA LEU A 63 -13.92 6.29 12.12
C LEU A 63 -15.36 6.67 11.81
N SER A 64 -15.60 7.91 11.37
CA SER A 64 -16.94 8.38 11.00
C SER A 64 -17.54 7.58 9.84
N PHE A 65 -16.74 7.32 8.80
CA PHE A 65 -17.18 6.52 7.65
C PHE A 65 -17.46 5.06 8.04
N MET A 66 -16.60 4.45 8.83
CA MET A 66 -16.78 3.08 9.33
C MET A 66 -18.06 2.95 10.16
N GLN A 67 -18.36 3.93 11.03
CA GLN A 67 -19.53 3.90 11.89
C GLN A 67 -20.83 4.20 11.13
N ALA A 68 -20.83 5.19 10.24
CA ALA A 68 -22.03 5.66 9.58
C ALA A 68 -22.38 4.87 8.30
N VAL A 69 -21.41 4.25 7.66
CA VAL A 69 -21.59 3.61 6.35
C VAL A 69 -21.22 2.12 6.36
N LEU A 70 -20.00 1.76 6.79
CA LEU A 70 -19.55 0.37 6.68
C LEU A 70 -20.29 -0.54 7.67
N TRP A 71 -20.42 -0.12 8.92
CA TRP A 71 -21.12 -0.94 9.93
C TRP A 71 -22.58 -1.23 9.58
N PRO A 72 -23.43 -0.23 9.23
CA PRO A 72 -24.81 -0.51 8.83
C PRO A 72 -24.93 -1.41 7.60
N ALA A 73 -24.01 -1.29 6.64
CA ALA A 73 -24.01 -2.16 5.45
C ALA A 73 -23.71 -3.61 5.82
N VAL A 74 -22.64 -3.84 6.61
CA VAL A 74 -22.19 -5.17 7.00
C VAL A 74 -23.23 -5.92 7.84
N GLN A 75 -23.95 -5.24 8.74
CA GLN A 75 -24.98 -5.85 9.59
C GLN A 75 -26.15 -6.46 8.81
N GLN A 76 -26.41 -6.00 7.60
CA GLN A 76 -27.53 -6.46 6.77
C GLN A 76 -27.20 -7.67 5.92
N ILE A 77 -25.92 -8.07 5.86
CA ILE A 77 -25.45 -9.13 4.97
C ILE A 77 -25.36 -10.45 5.73
N ASP A 78 -25.91 -11.50 5.11
CA ASP A 78 -25.67 -12.87 5.52
C ASP A 78 -24.57 -13.44 4.62
N TYR A 79 -23.36 -13.55 5.16
CA TYR A 79 -22.18 -13.95 4.41
C TYR A 79 -22.17 -15.46 4.18
N ALA A 80 -22.02 -15.89 2.93
CA ALA A 80 -21.78 -17.28 2.59
C ALA A 80 -20.41 -17.72 3.16
N SER A 81 -20.34 -18.95 3.63
CA SER A 81 -19.04 -19.55 3.97
C SER A 81 -18.17 -19.70 2.73
N PRO A 82 -16.83 -19.54 2.83
CA PRO A 82 -15.95 -19.86 1.73
C PRO A 82 -16.16 -21.35 1.36
N THR A 83 -16.61 -21.58 0.12
CA THR A 83 -16.80 -22.93 -0.38
C THR A 83 -15.43 -23.55 -0.58
N GLY A 84 -15.06 -24.52 0.25
CA GLY A 84 -13.86 -25.31 0.01
C GLY A 84 -14.03 -26.03 -1.31
N GLY A 85 -13.12 -25.78 -2.25
CA GLY A 85 -13.08 -26.55 -3.48
C GLY A 85 -13.02 -28.04 -3.11
N SER A 86 -14.02 -28.80 -3.54
CA SER A 86 -13.90 -30.25 -3.60
C SER A 86 -12.68 -30.58 -4.47
N THR A 87 -11.98 -31.63 -4.13
CA THR A 87 -10.72 -32.12 -4.74
C THR A 87 -10.80 -32.53 -6.21
N GLY A 88 -11.64 -31.88 -7.02
CA GLY A 88 -11.78 -32.03 -8.45
C GLY A 88 -11.48 -30.71 -9.14
N ASP A 89 -10.50 -30.67 -9.98
CA ASP A 89 -9.96 -29.59 -10.81
C ASP A 89 -9.53 -28.32 -10.02
N LEU A 90 -8.23 -28.15 -9.87
CA LEU A 90 -7.57 -26.98 -9.27
C LEU A 90 -8.04 -25.63 -9.85
N ALA A 91 -8.48 -25.62 -11.12
CA ALA A 91 -8.94 -24.41 -11.79
C ALA A 91 -10.35 -23.97 -11.30
N ASP A 92 -11.28 -24.89 -11.08
CA ASP A 92 -12.63 -24.57 -10.62
C ASP A 92 -12.68 -24.25 -9.11
N GLY A 93 -11.82 -24.86 -8.30
CA GLY A 93 -11.69 -24.57 -6.88
C GLY A 93 -11.13 -23.16 -6.61
N LEU A 94 -10.09 -22.75 -7.32
CA LEU A 94 -9.49 -21.42 -7.24
C LEU A 94 -10.47 -20.33 -7.70
N ALA A 95 -11.22 -20.56 -8.78
CA ALA A 95 -12.20 -19.58 -9.25
C ALA A 95 -13.34 -19.38 -8.25
N GLY A 96 -13.78 -20.43 -7.55
CA GLY A 96 -14.82 -20.32 -6.52
C GLY A 96 -14.41 -19.50 -5.30
N ASP A 97 -13.17 -19.67 -4.85
CA ASP A 97 -12.64 -18.97 -3.66
C ASP A 97 -12.28 -17.51 -3.96
N ILE A 98 -11.79 -17.20 -5.16
CA ILE A 98 -11.57 -15.82 -5.63
C ILE A 98 -12.92 -15.08 -5.75
N ASN A 99 -13.92 -15.68 -6.37
CA ASN A 99 -15.26 -15.11 -6.49
C ASN A 99 -15.90 -14.82 -5.12
N TRP A 100 -15.60 -15.63 -4.10
CA TRP A 100 -16.06 -15.39 -2.75
C TRP A 100 -15.42 -14.14 -2.14
N LEU A 101 -14.10 -13.96 -2.28
CA LEU A 101 -13.39 -12.75 -1.85
C LEU A 101 -13.89 -11.51 -2.58
N GLU A 102 -14.07 -11.57 -3.90
CA GLU A 102 -14.62 -10.48 -4.71
C GLU A 102 -15.99 -10.03 -4.20
N LYS A 103 -16.88 -10.97 -3.87
CA LYS A 103 -18.21 -10.65 -3.30
C LYS A 103 -18.11 -9.95 -1.94
N ILE A 104 -17.13 -10.28 -1.10
CA ILE A 104 -16.89 -9.55 0.15
C ILE A 104 -16.47 -8.12 -0.14
N VAL A 105 -15.50 -7.92 -1.02
CA VAL A 105 -15.02 -6.57 -1.41
C VAL A 105 -16.16 -5.75 -2.01
N GLU A 106 -16.94 -6.32 -2.92
CA GLU A 106 -18.09 -5.68 -3.57
C GLU A 106 -19.22 -5.35 -2.61
N SER A 107 -19.34 -6.08 -1.51
CA SER A 107 -20.35 -5.84 -0.48
C SER A 107 -20.11 -4.56 0.34
N LEU A 108 -18.88 -4.06 0.33
CA LEU A 108 -18.49 -2.89 1.11
C LEU A 108 -18.70 -1.58 0.32
N PRO A 109 -19.45 -0.60 0.86
CA PRO A 109 -19.56 0.73 0.27
C PRO A 109 -18.21 1.40 0.09
N GLN A 110 -17.94 1.91 -1.11
CA GLN A 110 -16.70 2.60 -1.47
C GLN A 110 -16.82 4.12 -1.39
N ALA A 111 -18.01 4.65 -1.11
CA ALA A 111 -18.30 6.09 -1.08
C ALA A 111 -19.25 6.46 0.05
N TRP A 112 -19.26 7.72 0.42
CA TRP A 112 -20.17 8.33 1.39
C TRP A 112 -20.92 9.51 0.74
N PRO A 113 -21.94 9.25 -0.11
CA PRO A 113 -22.62 10.31 -0.89
C PRO A 113 -23.25 11.38 -0.02
N ASP A 114 -23.86 10.99 1.12
CA ASP A 114 -24.57 11.87 2.04
C ASP A 114 -23.73 12.29 3.25
N GLY A 115 -22.43 12.01 3.21
CA GLY A 115 -21.50 12.34 4.29
C GLY A 115 -21.13 13.83 4.34
N PRO A 116 -20.45 14.25 5.41
CA PRO A 116 -19.88 15.58 5.47
C PRO A 116 -19.01 15.85 4.24
N LYS A 117 -19.22 16.99 3.59
CA LYS A 117 -18.36 17.38 2.47
C LYS A 117 -16.94 17.53 2.97
N ASN A 118 -16.08 16.67 2.49
CA ASN A 118 -14.64 16.71 2.74
C ASN A 118 -13.91 16.56 1.42
N ASP A 119 -13.68 17.68 0.76
CA ASP A 119 -13.04 17.74 -0.57
C ASP A 119 -11.60 17.22 -0.57
N SER A 120 -11.02 16.98 0.60
CA SER A 120 -9.68 16.38 0.72
C SER A 120 -9.68 14.85 0.61
N VAL A 121 -10.84 14.20 0.86
CA VAL A 121 -10.94 12.73 0.75
C VAL A 121 -11.20 12.35 -0.70
N VAL A 122 -10.24 11.69 -1.30
CA VAL A 122 -10.30 11.23 -2.70
C VAL A 122 -10.86 9.82 -2.79
N ALA A 123 -10.55 8.99 -1.78
CA ALA A 123 -11.01 7.61 -1.69
C ALA A 123 -11.03 7.16 -0.22
N TRP A 124 -11.92 6.22 0.12
CA TRP A 124 -12.04 5.61 1.45
C TRP A 124 -11.26 4.30 1.57
N ASN A 125 -10.12 4.20 0.88
CA ASN A 125 -9.36 2.98 0.74
C ASN A 125 -8.83 2.45 2.08
N ALA A 126 -8.36 3.31 2.97
CA ALA A 126 -7.85 2.87 4.27
C ALA A 126 -8.98 2.33 5.15
N ALA A 127 -10.12 3.02 5.21
CA ALA A 127 -11.26 2.58 5.98
C ALA A 127 -11.83 1.26 5.46
N VAL A 128 -12.00 1.14 4.14
CA VAL A 128 -12.53 -0.07 3.48
C VAL A 128 -11.56 -1.24 3.67
N ALA A 129 -10.26 -1.06 3.44
CA ALA A 129 -9.26 -2.12 3.60
C ALA A 129 -9.23 -2.68 5.03
N GLY A 130 -9.29 -1.81 6.05
CA GLY A 130 -9.33 -2.28 7.43
C GLY A 130 -10.58 -3.11 7.74
N TRP A 131 -11.71 -2.73 7.16
CA TRP A 131 -12.96 -3.47 7.34
C TRP A 131 -12.98 -4.78 6.56
N GLU A 132 -12.53 -4.75 5.30
CA GLU A 132 -12.38 -5.93 4.45
C GLU A 132 -11.50 -6.99 5.09
N LEU A 133 -10.31 -6.59 5.58
CA LEU A 133 -9.41 -7.51 6.27
C LEU A 133 -10.05 -8.15 7.50
N ALA A 134 -10.80 -7.37 8.31
CA ALA A 134 -11.50 -7.90 9.48
C ALA A 134 -12.60 -8.90 9.10
N LEU A 135 -13.34 -8.63 8.02
CA LEU A 135 -14.36 -9.55 7.50
C LEU A 135 -13.73 -10.86 7.01
N VAL A 136 -12.73 -10.75 6.15
CA VAL A 136 -12.04 -11.93 5.60
C VAL A 136 -11.44 -12.78 6.72
N ASP A 137 -10.78 -12.17 7.70
CA ASP A 137 -10.21 -12.87 8.86
C ASP A 137 -11.29 -13.58 9.69
N CYS A 138 -12.41 -12.89 9.95
CA CYS A 138 -13.53 -13.43 10.72
C CYS A 138 -14.18 -14.61 10.00
N LEU A 139 -14.52 -14.46 8.73
CA LEU A 139 -15.20 -15.45 7.91
C LEU A 139 -14.35 -16.71 7.69
N LEU A 140 -13.05 -16.53 7.45
CA LEU A 140 -12.11 -17.64 7.29
C LEU A 140 -11.93 -18.42 8.58
N LYS A 141 -11.77 -17.74 9.72
CA LYS A 141 -11.66 -18.38 11.03
C LYS A 141 -12.91 -19.17 11.39
N SER A 142 -14.11 -18.62 11.15
CA SER A 142 -15.36 -19.33 11.37
C SER A 142 -15.47 -20.58 10.49
N ALA A 143 -14.94 -20.54 9.28
CA ALA A 143 -14.88 -21.71 8.39
C ALA A 143 -13.72 -22.69 8.70
N GLY A 144 -12.87 -22.38 9.67
CA GLY A 144 -11.68 -23.18 10.00
C GLY A 144 -10.60 -23.16 8.91
N LYS A 145 -10.55 -22.08 8.09
CA LYS A 145 -9.62 -21.93 6.97
C LYS A 145 -8.60 -20.83 7.20
N SER A 146 -7.46 -20.96 6.56
CA SER A 146 -6.46 -19.90 6.41
C SER A 146 -6.64 -19.16 5.09
N LEU A 147 -6.14 -17.93 5.01
CA LEU A 147 -6.11 -17.18 3.75
C LEU A 147 -5.30 -17.92 2.67
N GLY A 148 -4.22 -18.63 3.04
CA GLY A 148 -3.41 -19.40 2.12
C GLY A 148 -4.11 -20.61 1.49
N GLU A 149 -5.20 -21.10 2.11
CA GLU A 149 -6.04 -22.15 1.50
C GLU A 149 -7.02 -21.60 0.47
N VAL A 150 -7.42 -20.33 0.61
CA VAL A 150 -8.33 -19.65 -0.31
C VAL A 150 -7.55 -18.94 -1.44
N LEU A 151 -6.40 -18.35 -1.09
CA LEU A 151 -5.46 -17.73 -2.02
C LEU A 151 -4.08 -18.41 -1.91
N PRO A 152 -3.88 -19.55 -2.57
CA PRO A 152 -2.60 -20.24 -2.52
C PRO A 152 -1.46 -19.33 -3.00
N PRO A 153 -0.33 -19.29 -2.29
CA PRO A 153 0.79 -18.47 -2.69
C PRO A 153 1.34 -18.93 -4.04
N GLN A 154 1.50 -18.00 -4.97
CA GLN A 154 2.07 -18.27 -6.30
C GLN A 154 3.58 -18.56 -6.25
N ARG A 155 4.23 -18.20 -5.14
CA ARG A 155 5.66 -18.40 -4.90
C ARG A 155 5.89 -18.83 -3.45
N PRO A 156 6.81 -19.75 -3.19
CA PRO A 156 7.11 -20.23 -1.84
C PRO A 156 7.88 -19.20 -0.99
N THR A 157 8.47 -18.21 -1.65
CA THR A 157 9.32 -17.21 -1.00
C THR A 157 8.98 -15.79 -1.47
N VAL A 158 9.20 -14.81 -0.59
CA VAL A 158 9.07 -13.38 -0.88
C VAL A 158 10.45 -12.73 -0.75
N THR A 159 10.79 -11.89 -1.73
CA THR A 159 12.02 -11.10 -1.68
C THR A 159 11.75 -9.74 -1.06
N TYR A 160 12.47 -9.42 0.01
CA TYR A 160 12.38 -8.14 0.68
C TYR A 160 13.19 -7.06 -0.02
N SER A 161 12.71 -5.82 0.08
CA SER A 161 13.41 -4.62 -0.35
C SER A 161 13.80 -3.76 0.86
N GLY A 162 15.02 -3.23 0.86
CA GLY A 162 15.43 -2.22 1.83
C GLY A 162 15.02 -0.81 1.35
N VAL A 163 14.79 0.13 2.28
CA VAL A 163 14.47 1.52 1.95
C VAL A 163 15.50 2.46 2.58
N ILE A 164 16.16 3.28 1.77
CA ILE A 164 17.06 4.35 2.22
C ILE A 164 16.31 5.67 2.16
N THR A 165 16.02 6.22 3.33
CA THR A 165 15.31 7.50 3.50
C THR A 165 16.24 8.67 3.85
N ALA A 166 17.53 8.38 4.10
CA ALA A 166 18.50 9.37 4.52
C ALA A 166 18.75 10.43 3.43
N SER A 167 18.72 11.69 3.82
CA SER A 167 19.01 12.83 2.95
C SER A 167 20.51 13.11 2.80
N ASP A 168 21.32 12.74 3.80
CA ASP A 168 22.79 12.89 3.72
C ASP A 168 23.49 11.60 3.26
N VAL A 169 24.62 11.79 2.59
CA VAL A 169 25.41 10.69 1.99
C VAL A 169 25.94 9.74 3.06
N THR A 170 26.37 10.26 4.21
CA THR A 170 26.99 9.43 5.26
C THR A 170 26.00 8.43 5.85
N GLN A 171 24.79 8.88 6.17
CA GLN A 171 23.73 8.00 6.67
C GLN A 171 23.24 7.04 5.59
N ALA A 172 23.10 7.51 4.34
CA ALA A 172 22.73 6.66 3.23
C ALA A 172 23.72 5.52 3.01
N VAL A 173 25.02 5.81 3.03
CA VAL A 173 26.12 4.80 2.94
C VAL A 173 26.07 3.83 4.12
N LYS A 174 25.81 4.31 5.34
CA LYS A 174 25.67 3.45 6.53
C LYS A 174 24.51 2.46 6.36
N MET A 175 23.36 2.91 5.85
CA MET A 175 22.20 2.04 5.56
C MET A 175 22.53 1.05 4.44
N ALA A 176 23.14 1.52 3.35
CA ALA A 176 23.55 0.68 2.23
C ALA A 176 24.51 -0.46 2.65
N LYS A 177 25.49 -0.16 3.53
CA LYS A 177 26.38 -1.18 4.11
C LYS A 177 25.62 -2.25 4.89
N ARG A 178 24.61 -1.86 5.68
CA ARG A 178 23.76 -2.81 6.40
C ARG A 178 22.97 -3.69 5.43
N PHE A 179 22.35 -3.11 4.40
CA PHE A 179 21.61 -3.90 3.40
C PHE A 179 22.51 -4.88 2.65
N LYS A 180 23.71 -4.45 2.27
CA LYS A 180 24.72 -5.34 1.68
C LYS A 180 25.09 -6.49 2.62
N GLN A 181 25.31 -6.20 3.91
CA GLN A 181 25.64 -7.21 4.92
C GLN A 181 24.52 -8.25 5.09
N PHE A 182 23.25 -7.83 5.01
CA PHE A 182 22.10 -8.73 5.09
C PHE A 182 21.72 -9.37 3.75
N GLY A 183 22.46 -9.11 2.68
CA GLY A 183 22.20 -9.67 1.36
C GLY A 183 20.87 -9.21 0.76
N ILE A 184 20.42 -7.99 1.06
CA ILE A 184 19.18 -7.41 0.52
C ILE A 184 19.36 -7.15 -0.99
N PRO A 185 18.61 -7.81 -1.89
CA PRO A 185 18.84 -7.73 -3.32
C PRO A 185 18.16 -6.52 -3.99
N HIS A 186 17.21 -5.88 -3.33
CA HIS A 186 16.46 -4.72 -3.85
C HIS A 186 16.53 -3.57 -2.85
N VAL A 187 16.90 -2.38 -3.32
CA VAL A 187 16.97 -1.18 -2.48
C VAL A 187 16.22 -0.04 -3.13
N LYS A 188 15.24 0.51 -2.40
CA LYS A 188 14.52 1.73 -2.76
C LYS A 188 15.22 2.93 -2.13
N VAL A 189 15.51 3.97 -2.92
CA VAL A 189 16.21 5.18 -2.48
C VAL A 189 15.27 6.37 -2.65
N LYS A 190 14.98 7.06 -1.55
CA LYS A 190 14.22 8.31 -1.58
C LYS A 190 15.04 9.41 -2.22
N VAL A 191 14.44 10.13 -3.19
CA VAL A 191 15.07 11.24 -3.92
C VAL A 191 14.22 12.50 -3.78
N THR A 192 14.86 13.67 -3.80
CA THR A 192 14.21 14.97 -3.51
C THR A 192 14.59 16.09 -4.48
N GLY A 193 15.47 15.82 -5.45
CA GLY A 193 16.02 16.81 -6.36
C GLY A 193 17.37 17.38 -5.92
N GLU A 194 17.69 17.32 -4.63
CA GLU A 194 18.94 17.89 -4.09
C GLU A 194 19.94 16.79 -3.69
N GLY A 195 21.17 16.88 -4.21
CA GLY A 195 22.25 15.94 -3.85
C GLY A 195 21.99 14.48 -4.25
N ASP A 196 20.96 14.22 -5.06
CA ASP A 196 20.54 12.87 -5.40
C ASP A 196 21.63 12.09 -6.11
N ARG A 197 22.33 12.71 -7.09
CA ARG A 197 23.38 12.02 -7.84
C ARG A 197 24.53 11.55 -6.93
N GLU A 198 25.02 12.41 -6.06
CA GLU A 198 26.10 12.07 -5.15
C GLU A 198 25.68 10.93 -4.20
N ARG A 199 24.47 11.05 -3.65
CA ARG A 199 23.92 10.08 -2.71
C ARG A 199 23.65 8.72 -3.36
N VAL A 200 23.02 8.69 -4.54
CA VAL A 200 22.73 7.44 -5.26
C VAL A 200 24.00 6.79 -5.77
N ALA A 201 24.97 7.55 -6.26
CA ALA A 201 26.29 7.01 -6.65
C ALA A 201 27.01 6.37 -5.46
N ALA A 202 27.06 7.05 -4.30
CA ALA A 202 27.67 6.48 -3.09
C ALA A 202 26.95 5.21 -2.59
N ILE A 203 25.62 5.13 -2.74
CA ILE A 203 24.84 3.91 -2.46
C ILE A 203 25.25 2.80 -3.44
N ARG A 204 25.27 3.08 -4.74
CA ARG A 204 25.64 2.11 -5.80
C ARG A 204 27.04 1.54 -5.60
N ASP A 205 28.00 2.38 -5.24
CA ASP A 205 29.39 1.94 -4.94
C ASP A 205 29.42 0.95 -3.77
N VAL A 206 28.59 1.16 -2.77
CA VAL A 206 28.51 0.26 -1.59
C VAL A 206 27.80 -1.04 -1.93
N VAL A 207 26.59 -0.99 -2.51
CA VAL A 207 25.79 -2.21 -2.72
C VAL A 207 26.29 -3.04 -3.90
N GLY A 208 26.98 -2.43 -4.86
CA GLY A 208 27.50 -3.09 -6.05
C GLY A 208 26.44 -3.20 -7.17
N PRO A 209 26.88 -3.67 -8.37
CA PRO A 209 26.04 -3.67 -9.57
C PRO A 209 24.90 -4.71 -9.56
N ALA A 210 25.02 -5.75 -8.74
CA ALA A 210 24.03 -6.83 -8.68
C ALA A 210 22.76 -6.48 -7.89
N VAL A 211 22.80 -5.41 -7.06
CA VAL A 211 21.64 -4.99 -6.30
C VAL A 211 20.74 -4.10 -7.17
N SER A 212 19.46 -4.45 -7.26
CA SER A 212 18.44 -3.63 -7.92
C SER A 212 18.23 -2.34 -7.16
N LEU A 213 18.33 -1.19 -7.84
CA LEU A 213 18.03 0.12 -7.26
C LEU A 213 16.78 0.72 -7.89
N ARG A 214 15.84 1.15 -7.04
CA ARG A 214 14.65 1.92 -7.42
C ARG A 214 14.70 3.28 -6.74
N LEU A 215 14.47 4.33 -7.51
CA LEU A 215 14.26 5.68 -6.97
C LEU A 215 12.81 5.84 -6.53
N ASP A 216 12.56 6.70 -5.54
CA ASP A 216 11.20 7.07 -5.13
C ASP A 216 11.15 8.58 -4.84
N GLY A 217 10.44 9.29 -5.71
CA GLY A 217 10.31 10.75 -5.67
C GLY A 217 9.15 11.25 -4.80
N ASN A 218 8.16 10.42 -4.48
CA ASN A 218 6.92 10.78 -3.77
C ASN A 218 6.29 12.10 -4.27
N GLY A 219 6.29 12.32 -5.59
CA GLY A 219 5.69 13.49 -6.21
C GLY A 219 6.50 14.81 -6.09
N ALA A 220 7.78 14.74 -5.77
CA ALA A 220 8.58 15.94 -5.51
C ALA A 220 9.06 16.68 -6.78
N TYR A 221 8.92 16.09 -7.96
CA TYR A 221 9.51 16.60 -9.20
C TYR A 221 8.46 17.20 -10.15
N THR A 222 8.91 18.15 -10.97
CA THR A 222 8.20 18.54 -12.20
C THR A 222 8.60 17.60 -13.34
N VAL A 223 7.90 17.65 -14.48
CA VAL A 223 8.24 16.86 -15.68
C VAL A 223 9.71 17.07 -16.08
N ASP A 224 10.14 18.31 -16.22
CA ASP A 224 11.49 18.67 -16.67
C ASP A 224 12.56 18.20 -15.66
N SER A 225 12.33 18.41 -14.37
CA SER A 225 13.27 17.98 -13.33
C SER A 225 13.32 16.46 -13.16
N ALA A 226 12.22 15.75 -13.36
CA ALA A 226 12.18 14.28 -13.36
C ALA A 226 13.01 13.72 -14.53
N ILE A 227 12.82 14.24 -15.74
CA ILE A 227 13.59 13.86 -16.93
C ILE A 227 15.08 14.13 -16.70
N SER A 228 15.44 15.34 -16.26
CA SER A 228 16.82 15.73 -16.01
C SER A 228 17.50 14.85 -14.94
N THR A 229 16.78 14.54 -13.86
CA THR A 229 17.28 13.63 -12.80
C THR A 229 17.48 12.22 -13.31
N CYS A 230 16.53 11.67 -14.07
CA CYS A 230 16.68 10.34 -14.66
C CYS A 230 17.85 10.28 -15.65
N GLN A 231 18.06 11.32 -16.46
CA GLN A 231 19.21 11.42 -17.35
C GLN A 231 20.53 11.47 -16.56
N ALA A 232 20.58 12.31 -15.52
CA ALA A 232 21.76 12.44 -14.66
C ALA A 232 22.13 11.17 -13.89
N LEU A 233 21.21 10.24 -13.68
CA LEU A 233 21.39 8.99 -12.95
C LEU A 233 21.48 7.74 -13.86
N SER A 234 21.40 7.92 -15.18
CA SER A 234 21.31 6.82 -16.15
C SER A 234 22.50 5.86 -16.14
N ASP A 235 23.68 6.33 -15.77
CA ASP A 235 24.91 5.55 -15.67
C ASP A 235 25.01 4.72 -14.37
N LEU A 236 24.06 4.89 -13.44
CA LEU A 236 24.07 4.23 -12.14
C LEU A 236 23.25 2.93 -12.09
N ALA A 237 22.86 2.38 -13.24
CA ALA A 237 22.09 1.15 -13.37
C ALA A 237 20.82 1.14 -12.49
N ILE A 238 20.00 2.16 -12.62
CA ILE A 238 18.71 2.31 -11.93
C ILE A 238 17.64 1.56 -12.69
N ASP A 239 16.89 0.67 -12.01
CA ASP A 239 15.88 -0.18 -12.66
C ASP A 239 14.57 0.58 -12.90
N SER A 240 14.17 1.43 -11.94
CA SER A 240 12.93 2.21 -12.06
C SER A 240 12.94 3.46 -11.19
N ALA A 241 12.06 4.41 -11.52
CA ALA A 241 11.78 5.63 -10.77
C ALA A 241 10.28 5.66 -10.42
N GLU A 242 9.98 5.56 -9.12
CA GLU A 242 8.63 5.48 -8.58
C GLU A 242 8.12 6.88 -8.25
N GLN A 243 6.91 7.19 -8.69
CA GLN A 243 6.15 8.40 -8.41
C GLN A 243 7.02 9.68 -8.37
N MET A 244 7.72 9.95 -9.46
CA MET A 244 8.53 11.15 -9.55
C MET A 244 7.68 12.42 -9.52
N LEU A 245 6.49 12.40 -10.16
CA LEU A 245 5.58 13.52 -10.29
C LEU A 245 4.47 13.50 -9.22
N PRO A 246 3.85 14.66 -8.91
CA PRO A 246 2.58 14.68 -8.20
C PRO A 246 1.55 13.76 -8.86
N ARG A 247 0.55 13.34 -8.09
CA ARG A 247 -0.40 12.30 -8.45
C ARG A 247 -1.07 12.45 -9.82
N ASP A 248 -1.37 13.66 -10.24
CA ASP A 248 -2.08 13.95 -11.49
C ASP A 248 -1.30 14.94 -12.37
N PRO A 249 -1.43 14.85 -13.70
CA PRO A 249 -2.12 13.86 -14.51
C PRO A 249 -1.21 12.69 -14.96
N LEU A 250 -1.78 11.50 -15.23
CA LEU A 250 -1.05 10.34 -15.79
C LEU A 250 -0.35 10.64 -17.12
N ALA A 251 -0.91 11.57 -17.91
CA ALA A 251 -0.29 12.04 -19.14
C ALA A 251 1.11 12.66 -18.92
N ALA A 252 1.32 13.32 -17.77
CA ALA A 252 2.63 13.88 -17.43
C ALA A 252 3.64 12.75 -17.13
N LEU A 253 3.22 11.68 -16.45
CA LEU A 253 4.06 10.50 -16.20
C LEU A 253 4.42 9.80 -17.51
N ALA A 254 3.48 9.69 -18.45
CA ALA A 254 3.73 9.16 -19.78
C ALA A 254 4.77 10.00 -20.57
N ALA A 255 4.73 11.34 -20.44
CA ALA A 255 5.72 12.22 -21.05
C ALA A 255 7.12 11.99 -20.45
N VAL A 256 7.23 11.82 -19.12
CA VAL A 256 8.51 11.46 -18.49
C VAL A 256 8.98 10.09 -18.97
N GLN A 257 8.10 9.07 -19.03
CA GLN A 257 8.44 7.74 -19.52
C GLN A 257 8.97 7.75 -20.95
N ALA A 258 8.43 8.60 -21.81
CA ALA A 258 8.86 8.71 -23.21
C ALA A 258 10.24 9.38 -23.35
N ALA A 259 10.63 10.27 -22.44
CA ALA A 259 11.84 11.09 -22.53
C ALA A 259 12.98 10.65 -21.59
N ALA A 260 12.68 9.90 -20.54
CA ALA A 260 13.65 9.47 -19.55
C ALA A 260 14.22 8.08 -19.85
N PRO A 261 15.52 7.84 -19.60
CA PRO A 261 16.15 6.53 -19.80
C PRO A 261 15.83 5.50 -18.72
N ILE A 262 15.14 5.90 -17.65
CA ILE A 262 14.76 5.05 -16.50
C ILE A 262 13.24 4.80 -16.56
N SER A 263 12.82 3.56 -16.43
CA SER A 263 11.40 3.17 -16.40
C SER A 263 10.65 3.86 -15.26
N GLN A 264 9.46 4.42 -15.57
CA GLN A 264 8.62 5.09 -14.58
C GLN A 264 7.63 4.11 -13.94
N MET A 265 7.37 4.28 -12.65
CA MET A 265 6.41 3.50 -11.88
C MET A 265 5.42 4.45 -11.19
N ALA A 266 4.13 4.16 -11.26
CA ALA A 266 3.10 4.86 -10.51
C ALA A 266 2.88 4.20 -9.15
N ASP A 267 2.67 5.02 -8.10
CA ASP A 267 2.25 4.61 -6.74
C ASP A 267 0.99 5.41 -6.36
N GLU A 268 1.12 6.62 -5.84
CA GLU A 268 -0.01 7.46 -5.44
C GLU A 268 -0.96 7.82 -6.60
N SER A 269 -0.53 7.66 -7.84
CA SER A 269 -1.38 7.84 -9.02
C SER A 269 -2.37 6.70 -9.26
N LEU A 270 -2.27 5.57 -8.55
CA LEU A 270 -3.10 4.37 -8.72
C LEU A 270 -4.01 4.07 -7.52
N ILE A 271 -4.44 5.08 -6.77
CA ILE A 271 -5.26 4.90 -5.56
C ILE A 271 -6.75 4.68 -5.85
N THR A 272 -7.22 4.91 -7.06
CA THR A 272 -8.60 4.70 -7.46
C THR A 272 -8.68 3.77 -8.67
N ARG A 273 -9.78 3.01 -8.77
CA ARG A 273 -10.14 2.28 -9.99
C ARG A 273 -10.81 3.25 -10.96
N SER A 274 -10.04 3.89 -11.83
CA SER A 274 -10.57 4.69 -12.93
C SER A 274 -10.42 3.95 -14.26
N GLU A 275 -11.18 4.35 -15.28
CA GLU A 275 -11.03 3.80 -16.62
C GLU A 275 -9.66 4.12 -17.23
N ASP A 276 -9.03 5.20 -16.78
CA ASP A 276 -7.69 5.64 -17.20
C ASP A 276 -6.55 4.77 -16.65
N THR A 277 -6.84 3.87 -15.71
CA THR A 277 -5.86 2.95 -15.10
C THR A 277 -5.96 1.52 -15.61
N ARG A 278 -6.80 1.26 -16.61
CA ARG A 278 -6.99 -0.07 -17.22
C ARG A 278 -6.13 -0.28 -18.44
#